data_6faf74b5677e24e300bcc8fb488eacb7
#
_entry.id   6faf74b5677e24e300bcc8fb488eacb7
#
_cell.length_a   1.000
_cell.length_b   1.000
_cell.length_c   1.000
_cell.angle_alpha   90.00
_cell.angle_beta   90.00
_cell.angle_gamma   90.00
#
_symmetry.space_group_name_H-M   'P 1'
#
loop_
_entity.id
_entity.type
_entity.pdbx_description
1 polymer ?
#
loop_
_entity_poly.entity_id
_entity_poly.type
_entity_poly.pdbx_seq_one_letter_code
_entity_poly.pdbx_strand_id
1 'polypeptide(L)'
;MLAKKATLDDINLKVMVWGESGSGKSRFALSSPNPIVVDLEGSTRLYANDFDFWKAEVDKTNERANNPATLTMSIIDEIIKGEYTDRKTLIIDPVTDLLDTIESSCATQYEKNIGKKVDTLNAVQKTKWYAYRRDMVRKVLNNLKDIPMNLILVARSKNVWDNKDGKLQPVGQTYDALEIIEYLMDIVIQLEKTENGTTAIVKKSRLGNLPKILEVQNFDSILNALKENKDKIAKEIK
;
A
#
# COMPACT_ATOMS: atom_id res chain seq x y z
N MET A 1 -11.79 -30.82 -8.60
CA MET A 1 -11.39 -30.79 -7.17
C MET A 1 -11.21 -29.34 -6.81
N LEU A 2 -11.91 -28.83 -5.76
CA LEU A 2 -11.85 -27.41 -5.36
C LEU A 2 -10.60 -27.08 -4.53
N ALA A 3 -9.98 -28.05 -3.85
CA ALA A 3 -8.76 -27.86 -3.09
C ALA A 3 -7.53 -28.43 -3.82
N LYS A 4 -6.41 -27.72 -3.78
CA LYS A 4 -5.10 -28.13 -4.29
C LYS A 4 -4.03 -27.98 -3.20
N LYS A 5 -2.91 -28.70 -3.33
CA LYS A 5 -1.78 -28.54 -2.42
C LYS A 5 -1.23 -27.13 -2.53
N ALA A 6 -1.08 -26.44 -1.40
CA ALA A 6 -0.45 -25.11 -1.36
C ALA A 6 1.06 -25.24 -1.63
N THR A 7 1.59 -24.36 -2.48
CA THR A 7 3.02 -24.23 -2.80
C THR A 7 3.45 -22.79 -2.60
N LEU A 8 4.74 -22.56 -2.42
CA LEU A 8 5.30 -21.22 -2.30
C LEU A 8 5.71 -20.59 -3.65
N ASP A 9 5.58 -21.36 -4.73
CA ASP A 9 6.11 -20.98 -6.04
C ASP A 9 5.25 -19.89 -6.73
N ASP A 10 3.98 -19.72 -6.29
CA ASP A 10 3.01 -18.78 -6.86
C ASP A 10 2.64 -17.66 -5.90
N ILE A 11 3.51 -17.25 -4.98
CA ILE A 11 3.19 -16.17 -4.04
C ILE A 11 3.35 -14.82 -4.72
N ASN A 12 2.23 -14.10 -4.85
CA ASN A 12 2.24 -12.67 -5.15
C ASN A 12 2.38 -11.89 -3.84
N LEU A 13 3.51 -11.21 -3.64
CA LEU A 13 3.81 -10.47 -2.42
C LEU A 13 2.94 -9.22 -2.27
N LYS A 14 2.43 -9.00 -1.07
CA LYS A 14 1.70 -7.79 -0.68
C LYS A 14 2.58 -7.00 0.29
N VAL A 15 3.14 -5.90 -0.19
CA VAL A 15 4.13 -5.10 0.55
C VAL A 15 3.59 -3.70 0.80
N MET A 16 3.68 -3.21 2.02
CA MET A 16 3.50 -1.80 2.32
C MET A 16 4.85 -1.18 2.64
N VAL A 17 5.18 -0.09 1.95
CA VAL A 17 6.36 0.73 2.19
C VAL A 17 5.95 2.13 2.59
N TRP A 18 6.52 2.65 3.69
CA TRP A 18 6.25 3.98 4.19
C TRP A 18 7.51 4.67 4.71
N GLY A 19 7.45 5.95 4.97
CA GLY A 19 8.58 6.75 5.46
C GLY A 19 8.44 8.22 5.08
N GLU A 20 9.38 9.02 5.51
CA GLU A 20 9.41 10.46 5.23
C GLU A 20 9.55 10.78 3.74
N SER A 21 9.28 12.02 3.38
CA SER A 21 9.54 12.50 2.03
C SER A 21 11.04 12.35 1.70
N GLY A 22 11.32 11.86 0.49
CA GLY A 22 12.71 11.62 0.06
C GLY A 22 13.38 10.36 0.63
N SER A 23 12.69 9.51 1.39
CA SER A 23 13.25 8.25 1.91
C SER A 23 13.42 7.14 0.86
N GLY A 24 13.05 7.37 -0.41
CA GLY A 24 13.26 6.41 -1.49
C GLY A 24 12.09 5.45 -1.75
N LYS A 25 10.90 5.67 -1.18
CA LYS A 25 9.72 4.79 -1.32
C LYS A 25 9.36 4.47 -2.76
N SER A 26 9.18 5.51 -3.60
CA SER A 26 8.81 5.33 -5.01
C SER A 26 9.90 4.60 -5.80
N ARG A 27 11.19 4.92 -5.57
CA ARG A 27 12.31 4.19 -6.20
C ARG A 27 12.32 2.72 -5.80
N PHE A 28 12.12 2.43 -4.52
CA PHE A 28 12.00 1.06 -4.04
C PHE A 28 10.83 0.33 -4.73
N ALA A 29 9.65 0.95 -4.79
CA ALA A 29 8.48 0.34 -5.42
C ALA A 29 8.69 0.10 -6.92
N LEU A 30 9.23 1.09 -7.64
CA LEU A 30 9.49 1.00 -9.10
C LEU A 30 10.59 -0.01 -9.46
N SER A 31 11.47 -0.38 -8.53
CA SER A 31 12.46 -1.45 -8.74
C SER A 31 11.88 -2.86 -8.69
N SER A 32 10.59 -3.02 -8.44
CA SER A 32 9.91 -4.32 -8.46
C SER A 32 9.77 -4.87 -9.89
N PRO A 33 9.52 -6.18 -10.05
CA PRO A 33 9.42 -6.78 -11.38
C PRO A 33 8.28 -6.22 -12.23
N ASN A 34 8.57 -5.71 -13.42
CA ASN A 34 7.63 -5.25 -14.45
C ASN A 34 6.44 -4.47 -13.88
N PRO A 35 6.66 -3.31 -13.23
CA PRO A 35 5.61 -2.63 -12.51
C PRO A 35 4.66 -1.86 -13.42
N ILE A 36 3.39 -1.79 -12.99
CA ILE A 36 2.43 -0.77 -13.36
C ILE A 36 2.13 0.07 -12.12
N VAL A 37 2.23 1.39 -12.22
CA VAL A 37 1.99 2.32 -11.11
C VAL A 37 0.74 3.15 -11.34
N VAL A 38 -0.14 3.18 -10.36
CA VAL A 38 -1.19 4.19 -10.22
C VAL A 38 -0.55 5.37 -9.48
N ASP A 39 -0.12 6.36 -10.25
CA ASP A 39 0.63 7.54 -9.78
C ASP A 39 -0.36 8.65 -9.39
N LEU A 40 -0.62 8.78 -8.12
CA LEU A 40 -1.60 9.74 -7.59
C LEU A 40 -0.99 11.10 -7.25
N GLU A 41 0.35 11.19 -7.14
CA GLU A 41 1.08 12.47 -6.97
C GLU A 41 1.61 13.03 -8.30
N GLY A 42 1.68 12.24 -9.37
CA GLY A 42 2.25 12.65 -10.64
C GLY A 42 3.79 12.74 -10.62
N SER A 43 4.44 12.15 -9.62
CA SER A 43 5.89 12.30 -9.40
C SER A 43 6.74 11.20 -10.02
N THR A 44 6.16 10.03 -10.32
CA THR A 44 6.91 8.85 -10.77
C THR A 44 7.55 9.04 -12.16
N ARG A 45 7.01 9.92 -13.01
CA ARG A 45 7.60 10.27 -14.31
C ARG A 45 9.07 10.71 -14.24
N LEU A 46 9.49 11.24 -13.09
CA LEU A 46 10.89 11.67 -12.87
C LEU A 46 11.86 10.47 -12.85
N TYR A 47 11.36 9.26 -12.71
CA TYR A 47 12.14 8.03 -12.67
C TYR A 47 12.10 7.22 -13.98
N ALA A 48 11.50 7.77 -15.06
CA ALA A 48 11.34 7.06 -16.34
C ALA A 48 12.66 6.71 -17.04
N ASN A 49 13.75 7.40 -16.73
CA ASN A 49 15.08 7.06 -17.23
C ASN A 49 15.80 6.00 -16.40
N ASP A 50 15.35 5.77 -15.15
CA ASP A 50 15.97 4.85 -14.20
C ASP A 50 15.28 3.47 -14.19
N PHE A 51 13.97 3.44 -14.49
CA PHE A 51 13.12 2.24 -14.39
C PHE A 51 12.21 2.10 -15.61
N ASP A 52 11.97 0.85 -16.02
CA ASP A 52 10.94 0.52 -17.01
C ASP A 52 9.63 0.18 -16.28
N PHE A 53 8.61 1.03 -16.45
CA PHE A 53 7.31 0.85 -15.82
C PHE A 53 6.18 1.45 -16.66
N TRP A 54 4.97 0.92 -16.47
CA TRP A 54 3.76 1.53 -16.99
C TRP A 54 3.12 2.41 -15.93
N LYS A 55 2.54 3.52 -16.37
CA LYS A 55 1.97 4.53 -15.48
C LYS A 55 0.52 4.82 -15.84
N ALA A 56 -0.35 4.83 -14.82
CA ALA A 56 -1.71 5.33 -14.87
C ALA A 56 -1.82 6.59 -14.00
N GLU A 57 -2.39 7.66 -14.56
CA GLU A 57 -2.59 8.95 -13.88
C GLU A 57 -4.08 9.33 -13.88
N VAL A 58 -4.46 10.15 -12.90
CA VAL A 58 -5.81 10.74 -12.86
C VAL A 58 -6.01 11.66 -14.06
N ASP A 59 -7.09 11.37 -14.82
CA ASP A 59 -7.54 12.20 -15.95
C ASP A 59 -9.00 12.60 -15.73
N LYS A 60 -9.23 13.86 -15.41
CA LYS A 60 -10.57 14.40 -15.11
C LYS A 60 -11.53 14.36 -16.30
N THR A 61 -11.04 14.18 -17.52
CA THR A 61 -11.84 14.06 -18.73
C THR A 61 -12.30 12.63 -19.02
N ASN A 62 -11.70 11.64 -18.34
CA ASN A 62 -11.99 10.23 -18.50
C ASN A 62 -12.75 9.70 -17.28
N GLU A 63 -14.01 9.27 -17.45
CA GLU A 63 -14.85 8.76 -16.36
C GLU A 63 -14.23 7.58 -15.61
N ARG A 64 -13.40 6.76 -16.26
CA ARG A 64 -12.70 5.62 -15.66
C ARG A 64 -11.43 6.02 -14.91
N ALA A 65 -11.01 7.28 -15.01
CA ALA A 65 -9.76 7.77 -14.42
C ALA A 65 -9.92 9.15 -13.74
N ASN A 66 -11.14 9.64 -13.53
CA ASN A 66 -11.43 11.01 -13.09
C ASN A 66 -11.05 11.31 -11.64
N ASN A 67 -10.76 10.29 -10.84
CA ASN A 67 -10.26 10.43 -9.47
C ASN A 67 -9.44 9.18 -9.06
N PRO A 68 -8.65 9.26 -7.96
CA PRO A 68 -7.83 8.15 -7.49
C PRO A 68 -8.57 6.82 -7.31
N ALA A 69 -9.76 6.82 -6.73
CA ALA A 69 -10.52 5.60 -6.48
C ALA A 69 -11.03 4.97 -7.78
N THR A 70 -11.59 5.77 -8.70
CA THR A 70 -12.10 5.31 -9.99
C THR A 70 -10.97 4.76 -10.86
N LEU A 71 -9.84 5.47 -10.93
CA LEU A 71 -8.65 5.02 -11.65
C LEU A 71 -8.13 3.69 -11.11
N THR A 72 -7.94 3.59 -9.79
CA THR A 72 -7.44 2.36 -9.16
C THR A 72 -8.36 1.18 -9.45
N MET A 73 -9.68 1.35 -9.32
CA MET A 73 -10.64 0.29 -9.61
C MET A 73 -10.64 -0.11 -11.10
N SER A 74 -10.49 0.85 -12.01
CA SER A 74 -10.38 0.57 -13.45
C SER A 74 -9.14 -0.25 -13.78
N ILE A 75 -8.00 0.07 -13.21
CA ILE A 75 -6.75 -0.71 -13.38
C ILE A 75 -6.91 -2.13 -12.80
N ILE A 76 -7.52 -2.28 -11.62
CA ILE A 76 -7.81 -3.60 -11.04
C ILE A 76 -8.70 -4.42 -11.99
N ASP A 77 -9.75 -3.83 -12.53
CA ASP A 77 -10.66 -4.51 -13.47
C ASP A 77 -9.93 -4.94 -14.76
N GLU A 78 -9.03 -4.14 -15.28
CA GLU A 78 -8.21 -4.45 -16.45
C GLU A 78 -7.22 -5.60 -16.14
N ILE A 79 -6.58 -5.59 -14.97
CA ILE A 79 -5.72 -6.69 -14.52
C ILE A 79 -6.50 -8.00 -14.42
N ILE A 80 -7.69 -7.98 -13.83
CA ILE A 80 -8.54 -9.17 -13.70
C ILE A 80 -8.99 -9.70 -15.07
N LYS A 81 -9.21 -8.82 -16.05
CA LYS A 81 -9.53 -9.19 -17.43
C LYS A 81 -8.34 -9.70 -18.23
N GLY A 82 -7.12 -9.61 -17.69
CA GLY A 82 -5.90 -10.08 -18.33
C GLY A 82 -5.30 -9.10 -19.34
N GLU A 83 -5.57 -7.81 -19.22
CA GLU A 83 -5.00 -6.77 -20.11
C GLU A 83 -3.50 -6.55 -19.87
N TYR A 84 -2.98 -6.83 -18.67
CA TYR A 84 -1.60 -6.57 -18.26
C TYR A 84 -0.83 -7.87 -17.96
N THR A 85 -0.89 -8.86 -18.85
CA THR A 85 -0.31 -10.20 -18.63
C THR A 85 1.21 -10.22 -18.54
N ASP A 86 1.88 -9.22 -19.10
CA ASP A 86 3.34 -9.02 -19.03
C ASP A 86 3.78 -8.25 -17.76
N ARG A 87 2.85 -7.65 -17.02
CA ARG A 87 3.12 -6.95 -15.77
C ARG A 87 3.10 -7.93 -14.59
N LYS A 88 3.93 -7.64 -13.57
CA LYS A 88 4.12 -8.52 -12.40
C LYS A 88 3.79 -7.83 -11.09
N THR A 89 3.75 -6.51 -11.06
CA THR A 89 3.55 -5.72 -9.84
C THR A 89 2.61 -4.57 -10.10
N LEU A 90 1.57 -4.42 -9.27
CA LEU A 90 0.76 -3.21 -9.16
C LEU A 90 1.31 -2.36 -8.01
N ILE A 91 1.55 -1.08 -8.28
CA ILE A 91 1.98 -0.08 -7.28
C ILE A 91 0.88 0.96 -7.14
N ILE A 92 0.51 1.31 -5.90
CA ILE A 92 -0.34 2.48 -5.60
C ILE A 92 0.53 3.51 -4.88
N ASP A 93 0.76 4.65 -5.48
CA ASP A 93 1.67 5.69 -4.96
C ASP A 93 1.03 7.10 -4.98
N PRO A 94 0.62 7.64 -3.83
CA PRO A 94 0.53 6.97 -2.53
C PRO A 94 -0.87 6.38 -2.26
N VAL A 95 -0.94 5.33 -1.46
CA VAL A 95 -2.21 4.77 -0.97
C VAL A 95 -2.96 5.74 -0.08
N THR A 96 -2.27 6.68 0.57
CA THR A 96 -2.87 7.74 1.39
C THR A 96 -3.91 8.52 0.58
N ASP A 97 -3.57 8.99 -0.62
CA ASP A 97 -4.48 9.78 -1.47
C ASP A 97 -5.67 8.94 -2.01
N LEU A 98 -5.44 7.65 -2.25
CA LEU A 98 -6.53 6.72 -2.57
C LEU A 98 -7.54 6.63 -1.42
N LEU A 99 -7.06 6.46 -0.18
CA LEU A 99 -7.92 6.35 1.01
C LEU A 99 -8.70 7.64 1.27
N ASP A 100 -8.06 8.79 1.14
CA ASP A 100 -8.70 10.11 1.29
C ASP A 100 -9.82 10.30 0.26
N THR A 101 -9.59 9.86 -0.98
CA THR A 101 -10.61 9.92 -2.03
C THR A 101 -11.79 8.99 -1.73
N ILE A 102 -11.54 7.78 -1.26
CA ILE A 102 -12.58 6.83 -0.86
C ILE A 102 -13.40 7.43 0.29
N GLU A 103 -12.74 7.99 1.30
CA GLU A 103 -13.41 8.61 2.46
C GLU A 103 -14.29 9.78 2.03
N SER A 104 -13.79 10.68 1.20
CA SER A 104 -14.52 11.83 0.68
C SER A 104 -15.72 11.41 -0.16
N SER A 105 -15.57 10.41 -1.00
CA SER A 105 -16.65 9.85 -1.82
C SER A 105 -17.72 9.19 -0.95
N CYS A 106 -17.30 8.43 0.07
CA CYS A 106 -18.20 7.84 1.05
C CYS A 106 -18.99 8.89 1.82
N ALA A 107 -18.33 9.97 2.27
CA ALA A 107 -18.98 11.07 2.97
C ALA A 107 -20.06 11.71 2.09
N THR A 108 -19.72 12.08 0.86
CA THR A 108 -20.63 12.67 -0.11
C THR A 108 -21.88 11.79 -0.35
N GLN A 109 -21.64 10.49 -0.57
CA GLN A 109 -22.75 9.55 -0.82
C GLN A 109 -23.62 9.35 0.42
N TYR A 110 -23.01 9.24 1.61
CA TYR A 110 -23.74 9.07 2.86
C TYR A 110 -24.57 10.31 3.19
N GLU A 111 -23.99 11.51 3.06
CA GLU A 111 -24.70 12.80 3.26
C GLU A 111 -25.90 12.93 2.32
N LYS A 112 -25.75 12.56 1.06
CA LYS A 112 -26.83 12.54 0.07
C LYS A 112 -27.98 11.61 0.50
N ASN A 113 -27.64 10.43 1.03
CA ASN A 113 -28.63 9.42 1.41
C ASN A 113 -29.42 9.81 2.66
N ILE A 114 -28.81 10.50 3.62
CA ILE A 114 -29.44 10.85 4.90
C ILE A 114 -29.88 12.31 5.00
N GLY A 115 -29.50 13.14 4.01
CA GLY A 115 -29.83 14.58 3.98
C GLY A 115 -29.15 15.43 5.06
N LYS A 116 -28.00 14.97 5.62
CA LYS A 116 -27.26 15.66 6.69
C LYS A 116 -25.77 15.57 6.46
N LYS A 117 -25.02 16.61 6.85
CA LYS A 117 -23.57 16.62 6.86
C LYS A 117 -23.00 15.65 7.90
N VAL A 118 -21.87 14.97 7.58
CA VAL A 118 -21.22 14.00 8.47
C VAL A 118 -20.80 14.62 9.81
N ASP A 119 -20.33 15.87 9.81
CA ASP A 119 -19.91 16.60 11.00
C ASP A 119 -21.09 16.92 11.95
N THR A 120 -22.31 17.01 11.43
CA THR A 120 -23.54 17.31 12.20
C THR A 120 -24.25 16.07 12.74
N LEU A 121 -23.71 14.88 12.52
CA LEU A 121 -24.32 13.63 12.96
C LEU A 121 -24.28 13.45 14.49
N ASN A 122 -25.36 12.91 15.05
CA ASN A 122 -25.36 12.46 16.45
C ASN A 122 -24.56 11.16 16.64
N ALA A 123 -24.33 10.73 17.88
CA ALA A 123 -23.48 9.57 18.21
C ALA A 123 -23.94 8.29 17.49
N VAL A 124 -25.23 7.99 17.43
CA VAL A 124 -25.78 6.80 16.76
C VAL A 124 -25.55 6.86 15.25
N GLN A 125 -25.77 8.02 14.65
CA GLN A 125 -25.55 8.26 13.22
C GLN A 125 -24.05 8.16 12.88
N LYS A 126 -23.16 8.69 13.73
CA LYS A 126 -21.70 8.55 13.57
C LYS A 126 -21.27 7.10 13.59
N THR A 127 -21.81 6.26 14.46
CA THR A 127 -21.52 4.81 14.46
C THR A 127 -21.88 4.15 13.14
N LYS A 128 -23.07 4.49 12.58
CA LYS A 128 -23.49 3.97 11.26
C LYS A 128 -22.59 4.48 10.14
N TRP A 129 -22.20 5.75 10.18
CA TRP A 129 -21.25 6.34 9.24
C TRP A 129 -19.91 5.62 9.26
N TYR A 130 -19.32 5.38 10.44
CA TYR A 130 -18.04 4.66 10.54
C TYR A 130 -18.13 3.22 10.03
N ALA A 131 -19.24 2.52 10.26
CA ALA A 131 -19.47 1.19 9.72
C ALA A 131 -19.53 1.22 8.18
N TYR A 132 -20.30 2.14 7.59
CA TYR A 132 -20.42 2.32 6.14
C TYR A 132 -19.05 2.63 5.50
N ARG A 133 -18.30 3.60 6.04
CA ARG A 133 -16.97 3.95 5.58
C ARG A 133 -16.02 2.75 5.61
N ARG A 134 -15.99 2.03 6.73
CA ARG A 134 -15.15 0.84 6.89
C ARG A 134 -15.46 -0.23 5.85
N ASP A 135 -16.72 -0.46 5.57
CA ASP A 135 -17.12 -1.50 4.61
C ASP A 135 -16.75 -1.12 3.18
N MET A 136 -16.85 0.16 2.82
CA MET A 136 -16.41 0.66 1.50
C MET A 136 -14.90 0.54 1.32
N VAL A 137 -14.12 0.95 2.32
CA VAL A 137 -12.65 0.78 2.29
C VAL A 137 -12.27 -0.69 2.18
N ARG A 138 -12.91 -1.58 2.96
CA ARG A 138 -12.65 -3.03 2.89
C ARG A 138 -12.89 -3.61 1.51
N LYS A 139 -13.92 -3.16 0.78
CA LYS A 139 -14.18 -3.62 -0.59
C LYS A 139 -13.00 -3.32 -1.51
N VAL A 140 -12.51 -2.08 -1.49
CA VAL A 140 -11.37 -1.68 -2.33
C VAL A 140 -10.10 -2.44 -1.93
N LEU A 141 -9.81 -2.55 -0.63
CA LEU A 141 -8.62 -3.25 -0.14
C LEU A 141 -8.67 -4.76 -0.44
N ASN A 142 -9.85 -5.40 -0.38
CA ASN A 142 -9.99 -6.80 -0.77
C ASN A 142 -9.74 -6.99 -2.27
N ASN A 143 -10.26 -6.12 -3.12
CA ASN A 143 -9.96 -6.17 -4.55
C ASN A 143 -8.46 -6.04 -4.81
N LEU A 144 -7.78 -5.10 -4.15
CA LEU A 144 -6.32 -4.95 -4.24
C LEU A 144 -5.56 -6.19 -3.75
N LYS A 145 -6.01 -6.79 -2.64
CA LYS A 145 -5.39 -8.00 -2.10
C LYS A 145 -5.51 -9.19 -3.05
N ASP A 146 -6.63 -9.33 -3.73
CA ASP A 146 -6.97 -10.51 -4.52
C ASP A 146 -6.45 -10.45 -5.96
N ILE A 147 -5.75 -9.38 -6.37
CA ILE A 147 -5.13 -9.30 -7.70
C ILE A 147 -4.07 -10.39 -7.89
N PRO A 148 -3.95 -10.97 -9.11
CA PRO A 148 -3.02 -12.06 -9.41
C PRO A 148 -1.60 -11.56 -9.72
N MET A 149 -1.08 -10.57 -8.97
CA MET A 149 0.27 -10.03 -9.09
C MET A 149 0.76 -9.47 -7.76
N ASN A 150 2.05 -9.14 -7.66
CA ASN A 150 2.55 -8.42 -6.50
C ASN A 150 1.80 -7.10 -6.31
N LEU A 151 1.62 -6.67 -5.07
CA LEU A 151 1.05 -5.38 -4.72
C LEU A 151 2.04 -4.62 -3.85
N ILE A 152 2.32 -3.37 -4.21
CA ILE A 152 3.08 -2.47 -3.36
C ILE A 152 2.23 -1.24 -3.07
N LEU A 153 1.95 -1.01 -1.79
CA LEU A 153 1.29 0.20 -1.31
C LEU A 153 2.33 1.13 -0.74
N VAL A 154 2.48 2.30 -1.34
CA VAL A 154 3.36 3.38 -0.84
C VAL A 154 2.53 4.29 0.05
N ALA A 155 2.92 4.46 1.32
CA ALA A 155 2.22 5.34 2.25
C ALA A 155 3.13 6.49 2.71
N ARG A 156 2.52 7.64 3.00
CA ARG A 156 3.21 8.74 3.68
C ARG A 156 3.40 8.41 5.16
N SER A 157 4.34 9.07 5.81
CA SER A 157 4.47 9.05 7.27
C SER A 157 3.59 10.12 7.90
N LYS A 158 3.13 9.86 9.14
CA LYS A 158 2.53 10.85 10.02
C LYS A 158 3.09 10.76 11.42
N ASN A 159 3.10 11.88 12.14
CA ASN A 159 3.54 11.92 13.53
C ASN A 159 2.49 11.26 14.45
N VAL A 160 3.00 10.51 15.42
CA VAL A 160 2.23 10.02 16.56
C VAL A 160 2.40 11.04 17.67
N TRP A 161 1.29 11.52 18.22
CA TRP A 161 1.26 12.52 19.27
C TRP A 161 0.82 11.89 20.60
N ASP A 162 1.49 12.26 21.68
CA ASP A 162 1.12 11.86 23.03
C ASP A 162 1.08 13.07 23.96
N ASN A 163 0.25 12.99 24.99
CA ASN A 163 0.13 14.05 25.98
C ASN A 163 1.11 13.78 27.13
N LYS A 164 2.25 14.48 27.13
CA LYS A 164 3.22 14.46 28.22
C LYS A 164 3.12 15.75 29.00
N ASP A 165 2.83 15.66 30.28
CA ASP A 165 2.74 16.81 31.21
C ASP A 165 1.77 17.91 30.74
N GLY A 166 0.63 17.51 30.16
CA GLY A 166 -0.38 18.45 29.66
C GLY A 166 -0.03 19.13 28.33
N LYS A 167 1.07 18.73 27.67
CA LYS A 167 1.48 19.22 26.34
C LYS A 167 1.48 18.11 25.31
N LEU A 168 0.85 18.39 24.16
CA LEU A 168 0.87 17.49 23.02
C LEU A 168 2.27 17.52 22.39
N GLN A 169 2.97 16.38 22.36
CA GLN A 169 4.31 16.25 21.79
C GLN A 169 4.39 15.07 20.82
N PRO A 170 5.15 15.17 19.72
CA PRO A 170 5.40 14.06 18.84
C PRO A 170 6.26 13.02 19.55
N VAL A 171 5.80 11.78 19.63
CA VAL A 171 6.49 10.65 20.28
C VAL A 171 7.03 9.62 19.30
N GLY A 172 6.78 9.80 18.01
CA GLY A 172 7.24 8.91 16.96
C GLY A 172 6.51 9.13 15.65
N GLN A 173 6.74 8.22 14.71
CA GLN A 173 6.11 8.23 13.41
C GLN A 173 5.43 6.89 13.11
N THR A 174 4.37 6.95 12.31
CA THR A 174 3.69 5.80 11.74
C THR A 174 3.28 6.10 10.30
N TYR A 175 2.77 5.12 9.58
CA TYR A 175 2.24 5.33 8.23
C TYR A 175 0.90 6.07 8.28
N ASP A 176 0.67 6.89 7.26
CA ASP A 176 -0.60 7.60 7.07
C ASP A 176 -1.55 6.78 6.19
N ALA A 177 -2.12 5.76 6.81
CA ALA A 177 -3.11 4.86 6.23
C ALA A 177 -3.94 4.22 7.36
N LEU A 178 -4.94 3.42 6.98
CA LEU A 178 -5.78 2.69 7.92
C LEU A 178 -5.04 1.43 8.43
N GLU A 179 -5.13 1.15 9.73
CA GLU A 179 -4.50 -0.01 10.37
C GLU A 179 -4.89 -1.35 9.74
N ILE A 180 -6.10 -1.45 9.17
CA ILE A 180 -6.55 -2.67 8.50
C ILE A 180 -5.64 -3.07 7.33
N ILE A 181 -4.94 -2.11 6.69
CA ILE A 181 -4.00 -2.39 5.60
C ILE A 181 -2.87 -3.29 6.09
N GLU A 182 -2.34 -3.03 7.29
CA GLU A 182 -1.28 -3.85 7.85
C GLU A 182 -1.65 -5.33 7.95
N TYR A 183 -2.91 -5.63 8.29
CA TYR A 183 -3.40 -7.03 8.33
C TYR A 183 -3.46 -7.69 6.96
N LEU A 184 -3.58 -6.92 5.88
CA LEU A 184 -3.65 -7.46 4.52
C LEU A 184 -2.27 -7.67 3.89
N MET A 185 -1.25 -6.96 4.38
CA MET A 185 0.11 -7.03 3.84
C MET A 185 0.89 -8.21 4.39
N ASP A 186 1.73 -8.81 3.55
CA ASP A 186 2.68 -9.85 3.95
C ASP A 186 3.91 -9.25 4.61
N ILE A 187 4.34 -8.09 4.11
CA ILE A 187 5.50 -7.35 4.61
C ILE A 187 5.13 -5.88 4.78
N VAL A 188 5.54 -5.29 5.90
CA VAL A 188 5.44 -3.85 6.17
C VAL A 188 6.82 -3.33 6.54
N ILE A 189 7.31 -2.35 5.78
CA ILE A 189 8.62 -1.73 5.99
C ILE A 189 8.52 -0.21 6.10
N GLN A 190 9.32 0.35 6.99
CA GLN A 190 9.59 1.77 7.05
C GLN A 190 10.94 2.02 6.38
N LEU A 191 10.99 2.93 5.41
CA LEU A 191 12.24 3.37 4.79
C LEU A 191 12.76 4.63 5.48
N GLU A 192 14.03 4.57 5.86
CA GLU A 192 14.76 5.70 6.42
C GLU A 192 16.01 5.96 5.57
N LYS A 193 16.24 7.24 5.28
CA LYS A 193 17.46 7.68 4.60
C LYS A 193 18.56 7.86 5.64
N THR A 194 19.70 7.23 5.42
CA THR A 194 20.90 7.34 6.23
C THR A 194 22.04 7.94 5.40
N GLU A 195 23.16 8.28 6.03
CA GLU A 195 24.37 8.75 5.33
C GLU A 195 24.92 7.71 4.35
N ASN A 196 24.71 6.42 4.65
CA ASN A 196 25.22 5.30 3.85
C ASN A 196 24.22 4.76 2.82
N GLY A 197 23.02 5.37 2.68
CA GLY A 197 21.98 4.90 1.76
C GLY A 197 20.59 4.83 2.37
N THR A 198 19.80 3.87 1.95
CA THR A 198 18.44 3.65 2.46
C THR A 198 18.39 2.38 3.30
N THR A 199 17.83 2.51 4.50
CA THR A 199 17.61 1.40 5.42
C THR A 199 16.11 1.11 5.54
N ALA A 200 15.72 -0.17 5.53
CA ALA A 200 14.38 -0.62 5.84
C ALA A 200 14.30 -1.15 7.26
N ILE A 201 13.37 -0.61 8.03
CA ILE A 201 12.97 -1.17 9.33
C ILE A 201 11.77 -2.07 9.07
N VAL A 202 11.94 -3.38 9.28
CA VAL A 202 10.88 -4.36 9.09
C VAL A 202 9.93 -4.31 10.27
N LYS A 203 8.72 -3.79 10.05
CA LYS A 203 7.65 -3.71 11.07
C LYS A 203 6.85 -5.00 11.15
N LYS A 204 6.70 -5.70 10.01
CA LYS A 204 5.97 -6.96 9.90
C LYS A 204 6.53 -7.81 8.77
N SER A 205 6.59 -9.13 8.99
CA SER A 205 6.78 -10.14 7.95
C SER A 205 5.96 -11.39 8.28
N ARG A 206 5.17 -11.88 7.32
CA ARG A 206 4.49 -13.18 7.36
C ARG A 206 5.34 -14.32 6.79
N LEU A 207 6.43 -13.99 6.12
CA LEU A 207 7.21 -14.92 5.31
C LEU A 207 8.47 -15.43 6.03
N GLY A 208 8.51 -15.33 7.35
CA GLY A 208 9.63 -15.74 8.18
C GLY A 208 10.36 -14.56 8.83
N ASN A 209 11.46 -14.85 9.50
CA ASN A 209 12.21 -13.87 10.29
C ASN A 209 13.10 -13.00 9.39
N LEU A 210 12.56 -11.98 8.75
CA LEU A 210 13.41 -10.94 8.17
C LEU A 210 14.19 -10.22 9.29
N PRO A 211 15.42 -9.76 9.04
CA PRO A 211 16.14 -8.90 9.96
C PRO A 211 15.29 -7.66 10.31
N LYS A 212 15.33 -7.20 11.55
CA LYS A 212 14.60 -5.98 11.95
C LYS A 212 15.04 -4.76 11.14
N ILE A 213 16.31 -4.72 10.76
CA ILE A 213 16.93 -3.67 9.96
C ILE A 213 17.59 -4.35 8.76
N LEU A 214 17.32 -3.85 7.58
CA LEU A 214 17.83 -4.35 6.32
C LEU A 214 18.32 -3.18 5.47
N GLU A 215 19.55 -3.25 4.97
CA GLU A 215 20.00 -2.33 3.92
C GLU A 215 19.24 -2.64 2.64
N VAL A 216 18.57 -1.63 2.09
CA VAL A 216 17.69 -1.79 0.94
C VAL A 216 18.12 -0.88 -0.19
N GLN A 217 18.56 -1.48 -1.29
CA GLN A 217 18.84 -0.77 -2.53
C GLN A 217 17.65 -0.78 -3.47
N ASN A 218 16.91 -1.90 -3.48
CA ASN A 218 15.80 -2.18 -4.38
C ASN A 218 14.87 -3.27 -3.81
N PHE A 219 13.83 -3.61 -4.55
CA PHE A 219 12.88 -4.65 -4.16
C PHE A 219 13.53 -6.04 -4.01
N ASP A 220 14.54 -6.37 -4.83
CA ASP A 220 15.25 -7.64 -4.76
C ASP A 220 16.01 -7.84 -3.44
N SER A 221 16.38 -6.74 -2.75
CA SER A 221 16.98 -6.82 -1.42
C SER A 221 16.07 -7.56 -0.42
N ILE A 222 14.75 -7.35 -0.50
CA ILE A 222 13.75 -8.07 0.30
C ILE A 222 13.66 -9.54 -0.12
N LEU A 223 13.62 -9.81 -1.44
CA LEU A 223 13.53 -11.18 -1.95
C LEU A 223 14.77 -12.02 -1.57
N ASN A 224 15.95 -11.41 -1.63
CA ASN A 224 17.21 -12.07 -1.26
C ASN A 224 17.26 -12.38 0.23
N ALA A 225 16.88 -11.43 1.08
CA ALA A 225 16.78 -11.65 2.53
C ALA A 225 15.80 -12.76 2.90
N LEU A 226 14.67 -12.89 2.17
CA LEU A 226 13.73 -13.99 2.34
C LEU A 226 14.33 -15.36 1.92
N LYS A 227 15.09 -15.40 0.83
CA LYS A 227 15.76 -16.63 0.36
C LYS A 227 16.82 -17.09 1.34
N GLU A 228 17.72 -16.20 1.76
CA GLU A 228 18.78 -16.50 2.72
C GLU A 228 18.22 -17.04 4.04
N ASN A 229 17.09 -16.52 4.49
CA ASN A 229 16.46 -16.97 5.70
C ASN A 229 15.86 -18.38 5.57
N LYS A 230 15.27 -18.73 4.42
CA LYS A 230 14.79 -20.10 4.13
C LYS A 230 15.94 -21.11 4.15
N ASP A 231 17.10 -20.75 3.58
CA ASP A 231 18.27 -21.62 3.53
C ASP A 231 18.89 -21.84 4.92
N LYS A 232 18.84 -20.85 5.80
CA LYS A 232 19.26 -20.97 7.21
C LYS A 232 18.34 -21.94 7.96
N ILE A 233 17.03 -21.75 7.88
CA ILE A 233 16.05 -22.63 8.54
C ILE A 233 16.16 -24.06 8.03
N ALA A 234 16.37 -24.26 6.73
CA ALA A 234 16.54 -25.59 6.16
C ALA A 234 17.83 -26.30 6.62
N LYS A 235 18.87 -25.54 7.05
CA LYS A 235 20.12 -26.08 7.61
C LYS A 235 20.01 -26.40 9.11
N GLU A 236 19.18 -25.67 9.84
CA GLU A 236 18.96 -25.88 11.29
C GLU A 236 18.03 -27.06 11.59
N ILE A 237 17.21 -27.48 10.61
CA ILE A 237 16.28 -28.61 10.74
C ILE A 237 16.94 -29.95 10.32
N LYS A 238 18.17 -29.93 9.80
CA LYS A 238 18.98 -31.12 9.51
C LYS A 238 19.96 -31.46 10.64
#